data_4f61da506f17633489eb3a8f0a970645
#
_entry.id   4f61da506f17633489eb3a8f0a970645
#
_cell.length_a   1.000
_cell.length_b   1.000
_cell.length_c   1.000
_cell.angle_alpha   90.00
_cell.angle_beta   90.00
_cell.angle_gamma   90.00
#
_symmetry.space_group_name_H-M   'P 1'
#
loop_
_entity.id
_entity.type
_entity.pdbx_description
1 polymer ?
#
loop_
_entity_poly.entity_id
_entity_poly.type
_entity_poly.pdbx_seq_one_letter_code
_entity_poly.pdbx_strand_id
1 'polypeptide(L)'
;NNATKPYFDPTIVYANDHNEDYQDFKTSGLLGKLLKLEAKDLLDSDEFKVVQQKFNDLIEQDGGLQSHLSSLKEFMEKSIADQFGKVSLNFNFEIPAMDSIIKNGRVFAKDKNGEQDISEKGSGLQRALTLAVIQAYATFAKKADAMQFFIDEPELYMHPIAQDNLLNALDELSKQDNQIFLNTHSPYILRHFNSE
;
A
#
# COMPACT_ATOMS: atom_id res chain seq x y z
N ASN A 1 -15.27 21.31 14.15
CA ASN A 1 -15.86 20.03 14.55
C ASN A 1 -14.72 19.01 14.54
N ASN A 2 -14.07 18.83 15.70
CA ASN A 2 -13.16 17.73 15.93
C ASN A 2 -13.99 16.45 15.90
N ALA A 3 -14.01 15.77 14.77
CA ALA A 3 -14.47 14.40 14.72
C ALA A 3 -13.55 13.61 15.65
N THR A 4 -14.13 13.02 16.68
CA THR A 4 -13.46 12.06 17.54
C THR A 4 -12.87 10.98 16.65
N LYS A 5 -11.51 10.92 16.57
CA LYS A 5 -10.83 9.78 15.98
C LYS A 5 -11.40 8.53 16.67
N PRO A 6 -11.76 7.50 15.94
CA PRO A 6 -12.16 6.26 16.56
C PRO A 6 -11.02 5.80 17.46
N TYR A 7 -11.31 5.59 18.75
CA TYR A 7 -10.36 5.07 19.74
C TYR A 7 -9.89 3.64 19.41
N PHE A 8 -10.38 3.07 18.31
CA PHE A 8 -10.21 1.69 17.95
C PHE A 8 -10.09 1.58 16.43
N ASP A 9 -8.92 1.22 15.95
CA ASP A 9 -8.63 0.93 14.52
C ASP A 9 -7.98 -0.46 14.43
N PRO A 10 -8.77 -1.55 14.53
CA PRO A 10 -8.23 -2.90 14.51
C PRO A 10 -7.70 -3.25 13.12
N THR A 11 -6.53 -3.88 13.08
CA THR A 11 -6.00 -4.50 11.89
C THR A 11 -6.39 -5.98 11.87
N ILE A 12 -7.23 -6.38 10.93
CA ILE A 12 -7.72 -7.76 10.81
C ILE A 12 -7.02 -8.43 9.61
N VAL A 13 -6.44 -9.60 9.85
CA VAL A 13 -5.75 -10.44 8.85
C VAL A 13 -6.45 -11.79 8.77
N TYR A 14 -7.13 -12.08 7.67
CA TYR A 14 -7.87 -13.33 7.50
C TYR A 14 -7.02 -14.43 6.84
N ALA A 15 -7.32 -15.69 7.17
CA ALA A 15 -6.65 -16.87 6.59
C ALA A 15 -6.84 -16.98 5.08
N ASN A 16 -8.05 -16.67 4.62
CA ASN A 16 -8.47 -16.84 3.23
C ASN A 16 -8.44 -15.55 2.42
N ASP A 17 -8.05 -14.45 3.02
CA ASP A 17 -7.82 -13.23 2.26
C ASP A 17 -6.71 -13.50 1.26
N HIS A 18 -7.00 -13.20 0.02
CA HIS A 18 -5.96 -13.13 -0.98
C HIS A 18 -4.88 -12.23 -0.41
N ASN A 19 -3.66 -12.76 -0.24
CA ASN A 19 -2.50 -12.03 0.29
C ASN A 19 -2.28 -10.67 -0.41
N GLU A 20 -2.96 -10.45 -1.53
CA GLU A 20 -3.02 -9.24 -2.31
C GLU A 20 -3.44 -8.01 -1.51
N ASP A 21 -4.39 -8.13 -0.56
CA ASP A 21 -4.89 -6.95 0.18
C ASP A 21 -3.84 -6.34 1.12
N TYR A 22 -2.92 -7.14 1.67
CA TYR A 22 -1.84 -6.67 2.56
C TYR A 22 -0.59 -6.29 1.80
N GLN A 23 -0.37 -6.90 0.65
CA GLN A 23 0.71 -6.61 -0.29
C GLN A 23 0.32 -5.48 -1.24
N ASP A 24 -0.96 -5.08 -1.20
CA ASP A 24 -1.48 -4.05 -2.06
C ASP A 24 -0.89 -2.69 -1.67
N PHE A 25 -0.31 -2.03 -2.65
CA PHE A 25 0.14 -0.65 -2.57
C PHE A 25 -1.00 0.36 -2.52
N LYS A 26 -2.27 -0.09 -2.50
CA LYS A 26 -3.40 0.81 -2.26
C LYS A 26 -3.20 1.55 -0.94
N THR A 27 -3.50 2.82 -0.96
CA THR A 27 -3.35 3.69 0.22
C THR A 27 -4.23 3.29 1.41
N SER A 28 -5.19 2.40 1.20
CA SER A 28 -5.98 1.74 2.24
C SER A 28 -5.27 0.54 2.87
N GLY A 29 -4.36 -0.13 2.13
CA GLY A 29 -3.59 -1.27 2.62
C GLY A 29 -2.49 -0.88 3.61
N LEU A 30 -2.02 -1.83 4.43
CA LEU A 30 -0.96 -1.58 5.41
C LEU A 30 0.35 -1.18 4.74
N LEU A 31 0.75 -1.85 3.67
CA LEU A 31 1.96 -1.53 2.92
C LEU A 31 1.88 -0.13 2.31
N GLY A 32 0.76 0.22 1.69
CA GLY A 32 0.55 1.57 1.15
C GLY A 32 0.61 2.65 2.22
N LYS A 33 0.00 2.41 3.38
CA LYS A 33 0.08 3.33 4.53
C LYS A 33 1.52 3.50 5.04
N LEU A 34 2.28 2.40 5.15
CA LEU A 34 3.68 2.42 5.58
C LEU A 34 4.55 3.20 4.60
N LEU A 35 4.43 2.91 3.31
CA LEU A 35 5.19 3.60 2.26
C LEU A 35 4.87 5.10 2.22
N LYS A 36 3.61 5.47 2.44
CA LYS A 36 3.22 6.88 2.51
C LYS A 36 3.85 7.60 3.70
N LEU A 37 3.98 6.92 4.85
CA LEU A 37 4.67 7.46 6.03
C LEU A 37 6.14 7.67 5.74
N GLU A 38 6.82 6.69 5.17
CA GLU A 38 8.25 6.76 4.85
C GLU A 38 8.54 7.77 3.72
N ALA A 39 7.63 7.91 2.75
CA ALA A 39 7.79 8.85 1.65
C ALA A 39 7.47 10.31 2.02
N LYS A 40 6.98 10.58 3.23
CA LYS A 40 6.51 11.92 3.62
C LYS A 40 7.59 12.99 3.45
N ASP A 41 8.78 12.74 3.97
CA ASP A 41 9.89 13.69 3.92
C ASP A 41 10.36 13.94 2.48
N LEU A 42 10.28 12.90 1.62
CA LEU A 42 10.58 13.02 0.20
C LEU A 42 9.54 13.90 -0.50
N LEU A 43 8.27 13.77 -0.14
CA LEU A 43 7.16 14.56 -0.71
C LEU A 43 7.29 16.05 -0.41
N ASP A 44 7.78 16.37 0.77
CA ASP A 44 7.98 17.74 1.23
C ASP A 44 9.31 18.33 0.72
N SER A 45 10.14 17.52 0.05
CA SER A 45 11.47 17.91 -0.44
C SER A 45 11.40 18.88 -1.63
N ASP A 46 12.44 19.69 -1.76
CA ASP A 46 12.56 20.63 -2.89
C ASP A 46 12.83 19.87 -4.20
N GLU A 47 13.49 18.73 -4.15
CA GLU A 47 13.71 17.86 -5.30
C GLU A 47 12.39 17.36 -5.87
N PHE A 48 11.44 16.98 -5.04
CA PHE A 48 10.12 16.55 -5.50
C PHE A 48 9.33 17.70 -6.14
N LYS A 49 9.40 18.90 -5.57
CA LYS A 49 8.79 20.11 -6.15
C LYS A 49 9.35 20.43 -7.54
N VAL A 50 10.66 20.28 -7.72
CA VAL A 50 11.31 20.45 -9.03
C VAL A 50 10.78 19.44 -10.05
N VAL A 51 10.58 18.18 -9.65
CA VAL A 51 9.99 17.16 -10.54
C VAL A 51 8.55 17.53 -10.92
N GLN A 52 7.77 17.98 -9.94
CA GLN A 52 6.41 18.46 -10.18
C GLN A 52 6.39 19.66 -11.17
N GLN A 53 7.27 20.63 -10.98
CA GLN A 53 7.37 21.77 -11.88
C GLN A 53 7.72 21.34 -13.30
N LYS A 54 8.71 20.47 -13.47
CA LYS A 54 9.07 19.92 -14.79
C LYS A 54 7.93 19.17 -15.46
N PHE A 55 7.12 18.46 -14.69
CA PHE A 55 5.96 17.77 -15.24
C PHE A 55 4.90 18.78 -15.73
N ASN A 56 4.62 19.83 -14.96
CA ASN A 56 3.74 20.92 -15.39
C ASN A 56 4.24 21.59 -16.66
N ASP A 57 5.55 21.87 -16.72
CA ASP A 57 6.17 22.47 -17.89
C ASP A 57 5.97 21.61 -19.16
N LEU A 58 6.07 20.28 -19.03
CA LEU A 58 5.82 19.36 -20.14
C LEU A 58 4.36 19.38 -20.63
N ILE A 59 3.42 19.77 -19.78
CA ILE A 59 2.00 19.83 -20.13
C ILE A 59 1.64 21.20 -20.69
N GLU A 60 2.08 22.28 -20.03
CA GLU A 60 1.52 23.63 -20.21
C GLU A 60 2.35 24.55 -21.11
N GLN A 61 3.68 24.33 -21.22
CA GLN A 61 4.54 25.21 -22.02
C GLN A 61 4.30 25.07 -23.53
N ASP A 62 4.77 26.06 -24.29
CA ASP A 62 4.75 26.00 -25.74
C ASP A 62 5.50 24.79 -26.27
N GLY A 63 4.81 23.98 -27.09
CA GLY A 63 5.30 22.67 -27.51
C GLY A 63 5.03 21.54 -26.54
N GLY A 64 4.37 21.79 -25.40
CA GLY A 64 3.92 20.76 -24.45
C GLY A 64 2.66 20.03 -24.93
N LEU A 65 2.15 19.13 -24.08
CA LEU A 65 1.01 18.28 -24.42
C LEU A 65 -0.24 19.08 -24.83
N GLN A 66 -0.51 20.18 -24.16
CA GLN A 66 -1.63 21.07 -24.47
C GLN A 66 -1.53 21.64 -25.90
N SER A 67 -0.33 22.05 -26.32
CA SER A 67 -0.09 22.53 -27.67
C SER A 67 -0.33 21.45 -28.74
N HIS A 68 0.09 20.22 -28.47
CA HIS A 68 -0.14 19.08 -29.37
C HIS A 68 -1.63 18.69 -29.49
N LEU A 69 -2.43 18.96 -28.46
CA LEU A 69 -3.86 18.68 -28.45
C LEU A 69 -4.72 19.80 -29.04
N SER A 70 -4.13 20.96 -29.40
CA SER A 70 -4.88 22.14 -29.89
C SER A 70 -5.73 21.82 -31.11
N SER A 71 -5.15 21.16 -32.13
CA SER A 71 -5.87 20.79 -33.35
C SER A 71 -7.00 19.78 -33.09
N LEU A 72 -6.79 18.85 -32.16
CA LEU A 72 -7.82 17.90 -31.75
C LEU A 72 -8.97 18.64 -31.04
N LYS A 73 -8.64 19.56 -30.14
CA LYS A 73 -9.60 20.39 -29.44
C LYS A 73 -10.46 21.21 -30.40
N GLU A 74 -9.84 21.92 -31.33
CA GLU A 74 -10.52 22.73 -32.34
C GLU A 74 -11.48 21.87 -33.18
N PHE A 75 -11.03 20.69 -33.63
CA PHE A 75 -11.87 19.76 -34.37
C PHE A 75 -13.10 19.30 -33.58
N MET A 76 -12.89 18.94 -32.28
CA MET A 76 -13.98 18.51 -31.40
C MET A 76 -14.95 19.65 -31.11
N GLU A 77 -14.46 20.85 -30.81
CA GLU A 77 -15.28 22.03 -30.57
C GLU A 77 -16.15 22.37 -31.79
N LYS A 78 -15.58 22.31 -33.00
CA LYS A 78 -16.31 22.52 -34.25
C LYS A 78 -17.41 21.44 -34.44
N SER A 79 -17.08 20.19 -34.23
CA SER A 79 -18.05 19.10 -34.39
C SER A 79 -19.22 19.20 -33.41
N ILE A 80 -18.95 19.69 -32.19
CA ILE A 80 -19.99 19.91 -31.17
C ILE A 80 -20.82 21.14 -31.54
N ALA A 81 -20.17 22.21 -32.01
CA ALA A 81 -20.85 23.46 -32.36
C ALA A 81 -21.89 23.27 -33.47
N ASP A 82 -21.64 22.38 -34.41
CA ASP A 82 -22.57 22.03 -35.50
C ASP A 82 -23.89 21.38 -34.99
N GLN A 83 -23.88 20.78 -33.81
CA GLN A 83 -25.02 20.03 -33.25
C GLN A 83 -25.67 20.77 -32.04
N PHE A 84 -24.88 21.38 -31.20
CA PHE A 84 -25.30 21.89 -29.87
C PHE A 84 -25.02 23.38 -29.66
N GLY A 85 -24.38 24.06 -30.62
CA GLY A 85 -23.93 25.44 -30.47
C GLY A 85 -22.51 25.55 -29.90
N LYS A 86 -22.05 26.78 -29.76
CA LYS A 86 -20.64 27.05 -29.40
C LYS A 86 -20.29 26.55 -28.01
N VAL A 87 -19.36 25.63 -27.92
CA VAL A 87 -18.80 25.06 -26.69
C VAL A 87 -17.28 25.25 -26.71
N SER A 88 -16.67 25.51 -25.56
CA SER A 88 -15.22 25.45 -25.39
C SER A 88 -14.85 24.27 -24.53
N LEU A 89 -13.92 23.44 -25.03
CA LEU A 89 -13.36 22.31 -24.33
C LEU A 89 -12.05 22.69 -23.64
N ASN A 90 -11.77 22.07 -22.51
CA ASN A 90 -10.48 22.18 -21.84
C ASN A 90 -10.02 20.78 -21.38
N PHE A 91 -8.79 20.42 -21.74
CA PHE A 91 -8.15 19.20 -21.27
C PHE A 91 -7.35 19.56 -20.02
N ASN A 92 -7.75 19.01 -18.87
CA ASN A 92 -7.03 19.19 -17.63
C ASN A 92 -6.22 17.94 -17.31
N PHE A 93 -4.92 18.10 -17.08
CA PHE A 93 -4.01 17.03 -16.72
C PHE A 93 -3.43 17.33 -15.35
N GLU A 94 -3.66 16.44 -14.42
CA GLU A 94 -3.11 16.57 -13.08
C GLU A 94 -1.85 15.73 -12.93
N ILE A 95 -0.89 16.25 -12.17
CA ILE A 95 0.29 15.48 -11.77
C ILE A 95 -0.20 14.30 -10.94
N PRO A 96 0.30 13.08 -11.21
CA PRO A 96 -0.03 11.93 -10.39
C PRO A 96 0.33 12.22 -8.92
N ALA A 97 -0.67 12.23 -8.05
CA ALA A 97 -0.43 12.31 -6.62
C ALA A 97 0.46 11.13 -6.18
N MET A 98 1.24 11.30 -5.11
CA MET A 98 2.09 10.20 -4.59
C MET A 98 1.27 8.95 -4.29
N ASP A 99 0.04 9.09 -3.85
CA ASP A 99 -0.89 7.98 -3.68
C ASP A 99 -1.07 7.14 -4.96
N SER A 100 -1.04 7.79 -6.12
CA SER A 100 -1.12 7.10 -7.43
C SER A 100 0.21 6.43 -7.79
N ILE A 101 1.34 7.03 -7.44
CA ILE A 101 2.67 6.43 -7.63
C ILE A 101 2.82 5.20 -6.75
N ILE A 102 2.47 5.32 -5.47
CA ILE A 102 2.50 4.20 -4.53
C ILE A 102 1.58 3.06 -4.99
N LYS A 103 0.34 3.35 -5.39
CA LYS A 103 -0.64 2.35 -5.87
C LYS A 103 -0.16 1.52 -7.05
N ASN A 104 0.70 2.08 -7.89
CA ASN A 104 1.27 1.39 -9.04
C ASN A 104 2.56 0.63 -8.71
N GLY A 105 2.99 0.65 -7.44
CA GLY A 105 4.13 -0.11 -6.97
C GLY A 105 3.86 -1.62 -7.03
N ARG A 106 4.93 -2.42 -7.05
CA ARG A 106 4.91 -3.88 -6.97
C ARG A 106 6.07 -4.37 -6.14
N VAL A 107 5.87 -5.47 -5.43
CA VAL A 107 6.95 -6.14 -4.70
C VAL A 107 7.50 -7.26 -5.56
N PHE A 108 8.79 -7.21 -5.84
CA PHE A 108 9.52 -8.30 -6.50
C PHE A 108 10.40 -9.02 -5.48
N ALA A 109 10.38 -10.32 -5.53
CA ALA A 109 11.24 -11.16 -4.70
C ALA A 109 12.26 -11.89 -5.58
N LYS A 110 13.55 -11.75 -5.25
CA LYS A 110 14.65 -12.43 -5.93
C LYS A 110 15.14 -13.59 -5.08
N ASP A 111 15.15 -14.78 -5.64
CA ASP A 111 15.68 -16.00 -5.06
C ASP A 111 16.59 -16.73 -6.08
N LYS A 112 16.95 -18.00 -5.77
CA LYS A 112 17.76 -18.84 -6.66
C LYS A 112 17.12 -19.09 -8.04
N ASN A 113 15.82 -18.89 -8.17
CA ASN A 113 15.06 -19.10 -9.40
C ASN A 113 14.88 -17.80 -10.21
N GLY A 114 15.42 -16.69 -9.72
CA GLY A 114 15.32 -15.37 -10.35
C GLY A 114 14.39 -14.42 -9.62
N GLU A 115 14.21 -13.24 -10.21
CA GLU A 115 13.34 -12.19 -9.72
C GLU A 115 11.95 -12.34 -10.34
N GLN A 116 10.92 -12.34 -9.50
CA GLN A 116 9.51 -12.46 -9.91
C GLN A 116 8.64 -11.60 -9.00
N ASP A 117 7.48 -11.20 -9.52
CA ASP A 117 6.45 -10.56 -8.70
C ASP A 117 6.08 -11.49 -7.53
N ILE A 118 5.89 -10.92 -6.36
CA ILE A 118 5.58 -11.69 -5.15
C ILE A 118 4.28 -12.49 -5.29
N SER A 119 3.33 -12.00 -6.09
CA SER A 119 2.07 -12.70 -6.37
C SER A 119 2.26 -14.01 -7.14
N GLU A 120 3.38 -14.15 -7.85
CA GLU A 120 3.76 -15.37 -8.57
C GLU A 120 4.57 -16.36 -7.72
N LYS A 121 4.99 -15.95 -6.52
CA LYS A 121 5.70 -16.79 -5.57
C LYS A 121 4.76 -17.71 -4.79
N GLY A 122 5.30 -18.73 -4.18
CA GLY A 122 4.52 -19.65 -3.34
C GLY A 122 3.83 -18.95 -2.17
N SER A 123 2.64 -19.42 -1.79
CA SER A 123 1.79 -18.87 -0.73
C SER A 123 2.49 -18.66 0.61
N GLY A 124 3.45 -19.53 0.96
CA GLY A 124 4.25 -19.39 2.18
C GLY A 124 5.11 -18.12 2.19
N LEU A 125 5.72 -17.73 1.05
CA LEU A 125 6.49 -16.49 0.95
C LEU A 125 5.57 -15.27 0.96
N GLN A 126 4.43 -15.36 0.29
CA GLN A 126 3.42 -14.29 0.31
C GLN A 126 2.92 -14.05 1.75
N ARG A 127 2.65 -15.11 2.49
CA ARG A 127 2.24 -15.01 3.90
C ARG A 127 3.33 -14.42 4.77
N ALA A 128 4.58 -14.83 4.59
CA ALA A 128 5.73 -14.26 5.30
C ALA A 128 5.88 -12.75 5.03
N LEU A 129 5.66 -12.31 3.79
CA LEU A 129 5.65 -10.88 3.47
C LEU A 129 4.52 -10.13 4.19
N THR A 130 3.30 -10.68 4.20
CA THR A 130 2.17 -10.07 4.92
C THR A 130 2.53 -9.82 6.38
N LEU A 131 3.11 -10.82 7.05
CA LEU A 131 3.53 -10.70 8.45
C LEU A 131 4.68 -9.69 8.63
N ALA A 132 5.63 -9.68 7.71
CA ALA A 132 6.71 -8.68 7.72
C ALA A 132 6.16 -7.24 7.56
N VAL A 133 5.15 -7.03 6.74
CA VAL A 133 4.47 -5.74 6.58
C VAL A 133 3.76 -5.33 7.88
N ILE A 134 3.09 -6.27 8.55
CA ILE A 134 2.44 -6.01 9.85
C ILE A 134 3.48 -5.57 10.89
N GLN A 135 4.59 -6.29 11.00
CA GLN A 135 5.69 -5.97 11.91
C GLN A 135 6.32 -4.62 11.58
N ALA A 136 6.60 -4.36 10.30
CA ALA A 136 7.14 -3.08 9.86
C ALA A 136 6.17 -1.95 10.19
N TYR A 137 4.89 -2.12 9.92
CA TYR A 137 3.88 -1.10 10.23
C TYR A 137 3.83 -0.80 11.73
N ALA A 138 3.82 -1.80 12.59
CA ALA A 138 3.84 -1.61 14.04
C ALA A 138 5.13 -0.93 14.53
N THR A 139 6.27 -1.24 13.91
CA THR A 139 7.57 -0.68 14.29
C THR A 139 7.74 0.76 13.82
N PHE A 140 7.39 1.04 12.55
CA PHE A 140 7.69 2.31 11.90
C PHE A 140 6.56 3.34 11.97
N ALA A 141 5.29 2.90 12.12
CA ALA A 141 4.17 3.84 12.17
C ALA A 141 4.18 4.77 13.39
N LYS A 142 5.04 4.51 14.39
CA LYS A 142 5.30 5.35 15.59
C LYS A 142 4.06 6.07 16.13
N LYS A 143 2.90 5.43 16.06
CA LYS A 143 1.70 5.98 16.66
C LYS A 143 1.77 5.70 18.16
N ALA A 144 1.50 6.72 18.95
CA ALA A 144 1.49 6.64 20.41
C ALA A 144 0.41 5.71 20.98
N ASP A 145 -0.43 5.15 20.12
CA ASP A 145 -1.58 4.34 20.52
C ASP A 145 -1.28 2.85 20.25
N ALA A 146 -1.50 2.02 21.26
CA ALA A 146 -1.44 0.57 21.16
C ALA A 146 -2.32 0.07 19.98
N MET A 147 -1.77 -0.81 19.17
CA MET A 147 -2.48 -1.39 18.03
C MET A 147 -3.07 -2.74 18.39
N GLN A 148 -4.16 -3.09 17.74
CA GLN A 148 -4.81 -4.38 17.89
C GLN A 148 -4.77 -5.12 16.56
N PHE A 149 -4.21 -6.33 16.59
CA PHE A 149 -4.10 -7.21 15.43
C PHE A 149 -4.96 -8.45 15.66
N PHE A 150 -5.83 -8.74 14.72
CA PHE A 150 -6.61 -9.97 14.68
C PHE A 150 -6.12 -10.81 13.52
N ILE A 151 -5.46 -11.92 13.79
CA ILE A 151 -4.81 -12.74 12.79
C ILE A 151 -5.43 -14.13 12.80
N ASP A 152 -6.00 -14.50 11.66
CA ASP A 152 -6.66 -15.79 11.47
C ASP A 152 -5.70 -16.75 10.75
N GLU A 153 -5.50 -17.95 11.32
CA GLU A 153 -4.66 -19.01 10.77
C GLU A 153 -3.28 -18.51 10.29
N PRO A 154 -2.49 -17.83 11.15
CA PRO A 154 -1.23 -17.24 10.71
C PRO A 154 -0.22 -18.24 10.15
N GLU A 155 -0.32 -19.49 10.59
CA GLU A 155 0.56 -20.61 10.20
C GLU A 155 0.19 -21.26 8.86
N LEU A 156 -0.93 -20.91 8.28
CA LEU A 156 -1.43 -21.54 7.07
C LEU A 156 -0.38 -21.45 5.94
N TYR A 157 -0.12 -22.58 5.31
CA TYR A 157 0.91 -22.76 4.26
C TYR A 157 2.37 -22.55 4.71
N MET A 158 2.65 -22.50 6.03
CA MET A 158 4.01 -22.34 6.54
C MET A 158 4.65 -23.67 6.97
N HIS A 159 5.93 -23.79 6.65
CA HIS A 159 6.75 -24.86 7.20
C HIS A 159 6.96 -24.66 8.72
N PRO A 160 7.08 -25.71 9.55
CA PRO A 160 7.25 -25.59 11.01
C PRO A 160 8.30 -24.59 11.47
N ILE A 161 9.47 -24.54 10.84
CA ILE A 161 10.52 -23.56 11.16
C ILE A 161 10.04 -22.11 10.92
N ALA A 162 9.23 -21.88 9.90
CA ALA A 162 8.66 -20.57 9.63
C ALA A 162 7.58 -20.20 10.65
N GLN A 163 6.88 -21.20 11.23
CA GLN A 163 5.94 -20.99 12.32
C GLN A 163 6.65 -20.54 13.60
N ASP A 164 7.83 -21.10 13.93
CA ASP A 164 8.65 -20.60 15.05
C ASP A 164 9.04 -19.13 14.89
N ASN A 165 9.54 -18.78 13.72
CA ASN A 165 9.92 -17.41 13.42
C ASN A 165 8.72 -16.45 13.50
N LEU A 166 7.55 -16.90 13.04
CA LEU A 166 6.31 -16.16 13.17
C LEU A 166 5.95 -15.91 14.63
N LEU A 167 5.95 -16.95 15.46
CA LEU A 167 5.60 -16.84 16.88
C LEU A 167 6.53 -15.88 17.61
N ASN A 168 7.83 -16.00 17.40
CA ASN A 168 8.82 -15.08 17.97
C ASN A 168 8.55 -13.63 17.52
N ALA A 169 8.19 -13.43 16.28
CA ALA A 169 7.92 -12.13 15.74
C ALA A 169 6.63 -11.50 16.30
N LEU A 170 5.58 -12.30 16.51
CA LEU A 170 4.34 -11.86 17.15
C LEU A 170 4.55 -11.58 18.65
N ASP A 171 5.38 -12.35 19.31
CA ASP A 171 5.75 -12.14 20.70
C ASP A 171 6.50 -10.80 20.87
N GLU A 172 7.49 -10.51 20.01
CA GLU A 172 8.17 -9.22 20.00
C GLU A 172 7.21 -8.06 19.69
N LEU A 173 6.24 -8.27 18.82
CA LEU A 173 5.23 -7.26 18.49
C LEU A 173 4.33 -6.97 19.68
N SER A 174 3.97 -7.98 20.47
CA SER A 174 3.13 -7.83 21.66
C SER A 174 3.83 -7.06 22.79
N LYS A 175 5.16 -7.13 22.87
CA LYS A 175 5.98 -6.38 23.86
C LYS A 175 6.00 -4.88 23.59
N GLN A 176 5.54 -4.42 22.44
CA GLN A 176 5.49 -3.02 22.04
C GLN A 176 4.13 -2.35 22.34
N ASP A 177 3.48 -2.73 23.43
CA ASP A 177 2.13 -2.28 23.83
C ASP A 177 1.02 -2.64 22.83
N ASN A 178 1.27 -3.57 21.89
CA ASN A 178 0.26 -4.04 20.97
C ASN A 178 -0.51 -5.23 21.54
N GLN A 179 -1.76 -5.37 21.12
CA GLN A 179 -2.59 -6.54 21.44
C GLN A 179 -2.72 -7.43 20.20
N ILE A 180 -2.43 -8.71 20.36
CA ILE A 180 -2.51 -9.68 19.26
C ILE A 180 -3.52 -10.77 19.64
N PHE A 181 -4.51 -10.93 18.77
CA PHE A 181 -5.52 -11.96 18.86
C PHE A 181 -5.28 -12.96 17.72
N LEU A 182 -5.00 -14.20 18.09
CA LEU A 182 -4.76 -15.27 17.13
C LEU A 182 -5.92 -16.26 17.15
N ASN A 183 -6.46 -16.56 15.97
CA ASN A 183 -7.29 -17.73 15.75
C ASN A 183 -6.44 -18.78 15.03
N THR A 184 -6.30 -19.99 15.59
CA THR A 184 -5.46 -21.03 15.04
C THR A 184 -6.01 -22.41 15.30
N HIS A 185 -5.85 -23.31 14.35
CA HIS A 185 -6.07 -24.75 14.51
C HIS A 185 -4.76 -25.55 14.68
N SER A 186 -3.60 -24.86 14.70
CA SER A 186 -2.30 -25.51 14.87
C SER A 186 -2.05 -25.95 16.32
N PRO A 187 -1.92 -27.25 16.60
CA PRO A 187 -1.51 -27.71 17.92
C PRO A 187 -0.13 -27.19 18.32
N TYR A 188 0.68 -26.84 17.34
CA TYR A 188 2.02 -26.31 17.53
C TYR A 188 1.97 -24.89 18.13
N ILE A 189 1.18 -24.01 17.55
CA ILE A 189 0.96 -22.64 18.06
C ILE A 189 0.31 -22.69 19.45
N LEU A 190 -0.71 -23.53 19.63
CA LEU A 190 -1.39 -23.68 20.92
C LEU A 190 -0.45 -24.13 22.04
N ARG A 191 0.52 -24.99 21.75
CA ARG A 191 1.53 -25.43 22.74
C ARG A 191 2.49 -24.31 23.13
N HIS A 192 2.84 -23.44 22.22
CA HIS A 192 3.74 -22.32 22.49
C HIS A 192 3.19 -21.41 23.57
N PHE A 193 1.89 -21.10 23.55
CA PHE A 193 1.24 -20.22 24.52
C PHE A 193 0.71 -20.93 25.78
N ASN A 194 0.62 -22.27 25.79
CA ASN A 194 0.16 -23.04 26.95
C ASN A 194 1.32 -23.57 27.82
N SER A 195 2.55 -23.21 27.53
CA SER A 195 3.74 -23.63 28.28
C SER A 195 4.15 -22.65 29.39
N GLU A 196 3.37 -21.62 29.60
CA GLU A 196 3.45 -20.71 30.74
C GLU A 196 2.26 -20.98 31.71
#